data_c1e81175c52a290a307c714363a42593
#
_entry.id   c1e81175c52a290a307c714363a42593
#
_cell.length_a   1.000
_cell.length_b   1.000
_cell.length_c   1.000
_cell.angle_alpha   90.00
_cell.angle_beta   90.00
_cell.angle_gamma   90.00
#
_symmetry.space_group_name_H-M   'P 1'
#
loop_
_entity.id
_entity.type
_entity.pdbx_description
1 polymer ?
#
loop_
_entity_poly.entity_id
_entity_poly.type
_entity_poly.pdbx_seq_one_letter_code
_entity_poly.pdbx_strand_id
1 'polypeptide(L)'
;FGSYLNSSWKPNLGEYFYAPTYIPEQHIVKLFKDADFRTDIFLVKNANVTISGSKGVGVLIGKFRGNKNFQTNTTTLVYRNRPKMFRISQMYLVDAEAQYRLDPSKGLDPLNQLRTARGLAALAMSDVEKDVTLLDGTKISGLFNAIQEERGREMLAEGTRLFDLKRWGQGFQRDVNTSLAPLVDKVSYLQTMKQTAGSPKFVWPIPNSEMTQNPNFGSQNQGYL
;
A
#
# COMPACT_ATOMS: atom_id res chain seq x y z
N PHE A 1 0.59 -12.44 7.48
CA PHE A 1 1.18 -11.54 6.49
C PHE A 1 1.90 -12.41 5.47
N GLY A 2 1.23 -12.72 4.33
CA GLY A 2 1.82 -13.45 3.23
C GLY A 2 3.01 -12.67 2.66
N SER A 3 3.98 -13.36 2.11
CA SER A 3 5.08 -12.71 1.43
C SER A 3 4.53 -11.97 0.22
N TYR A 4 4.76 -10.67 0.16
CA TYR A 4 4.42 -9.86 -1.01
C TYR A 4 5.22 -10.25 -2.24
N LEU A 5 6.33 -10.96 -2.01
CA LEU A 5 7.20 -11.50 -3.04
C LEU A 5 7.34 -13.00 -2.82
N ASN A 6 6.77 -13.77 -3.71
CA ASN A 6 7.18 -15.16 -3.90
C ASN A 6 8.25 -15.15 -5.00
N SER A 7 9.46 -15.61 -4.70
CA SER A 7 10.57 -15.53 -5.64
C SER A 7 11.38 -16.79 -5.65
N SER A 8 11.99 -17.08 -6.80
CA SER A 8 12.96 -18.13 -6.98
C SER A 8 14.24 -17.59 -7.59
N TRP A 9 15.38 -17.99 -7.05
CA TRP A 9 16.67 -17.74 -7.62
C TRP A 9 16.91 -18.72 -8.77
N LYS A 10 17.36 -18.22 -9.92
CA LYS A 10 17.75 -19.02 -11.08
C LYS A 10 19.26 -18.92 -11.26
N PRO A 11 20.07 -19.89 -10.73
CA PRO A 11 21.53 -19.81 -10.74
C PRO A 11 22.12 -19.64 -12.14
N ASN A 12 21.52 -20.29 -13.13
CA ASN A 12 21.98 -20.24 -14.52
C ASN A 12 21.84 -18.87 -15.19
N LEU A 13 20.99 -17.99 -14.61
CA LEU A 13 20.73 -16.65 -15.14
C LEU A 13 21.24 -15.55 -14.20
N GLY A 14 21.66 -15.89 -12.97
CA GLY A 14 22.06 -14.90 -11.98
C GLY A 14 20.95 -13.96 -11.54
N GLU A 15 19.70 -14.36 -11.68
CA GLU A 15 18.53 -13.50 -11.50
C GLU A 15 17.46 -14.11 -10.58
N TYR A 16 16.69 -13.22 -9.93
CA TYR A 16 15.47 -13.59 -9.23
C TYR A 16 14.26 -13.46 -10.14
N PHE A 17 13.42 -14.48 -10.12
CA PHE A 17 12.09 -14.45 -10.72
C PHE A 17 11.04 -14.38 -9.63
N TYR A 18 10.09 -13.48 -9.79
CA TYR A 18 9.05 -13.20 -8.80
C TYR A 18 7.69 -13.68 -9.29
N ALA A 19 6.95 -14.35 -8.42
CA ALA A 19 5.53 -14.67 -8.59
C ALA A 19 4.75 -13.92 -7.51
N PRO A 20 4.43 -12.62 -7.69
CA PRO A 20 3.86 -11.81 -6.66
C PRO A 20 2.40 -12.18 -6.40
N THR A 21 2.00 -12.21 -5.13
CA THR A 21 0.59 -12.31 -4.72
C THR A 21 -0.14 -10.97 -4.86
N TYR A 22 0.60 -9.86 -4.69
CA TYR A 22 0.06 -8.50 -4.76
C TYR A 22 0.92 -7.64 -5.66
N ILE A 23 0.27 -6.82 -6.47
CA ILE A 23 0.89 -5.86 -7.38
C ILE A 23 0.58 -4.45 -6.86
N PRO A 24 1.59 -3.57 -6.70
CA PRO A 24 1.33 -2.19 -6.33
C PRO A 24 0.57 -1.47 -7.45
N GLU A 25 -0.38 -0.62 -7.09
CA GLU A 25 -1.01 0.27 -8.05
C GLU A 25 -0.03 1.33 -8.57
N GLN A 26 -0.30 1.86 -9.76
CA GLN A 26 0.59 2.80 -10.43
C GLN A 26 0.76 4.11 -9.64
N HIS A 27 -0.31 4.60 -9.02
CA HIS A 27 -0.25 5.79 -8.19
C HIS A 27 0.77 5.66 -7.05
N ILE A 28 0.73 4.56 -6.30
CA ILE A 28 1.71 4.29 -5.22
C ILE A 28 3.13 4.24 -5.76
N VAL A 29 3.37 3.59 -6.91
CA VAL A 29 4.70 3.55 -7.52
C VAL A 29 5.20 4.95 -7.86
N LYS A 30 4.35 5.81 -8.41
CA LYS A 30 4.68 7.20 -8.78
C LYS A 30 4.97 8.11 -7.58
N LEU A 31 4.46 7.79 -6.40
CA LEU A 31 4.74 8.56 -5.18
C LEU A 31 6.21 8.47 -4.75
N PHE A 32 6.88 7.35 -5.04
CA PHE A 32 8.28 7.17 -4.71
C PHE A 32 9.17 7.88 -5.73
N LYS A 33 9.98 8.81 -5.24
CA LYS A 33 10.94 9.60 -6.03
C LYS A 33 12.35 9.08 -5.80
N ASP A 34 13.26 9.35 -6.71
CA ASP A 34 14.66 8.90 -6.58
C ASP A 34 15.37 9.51 -5.36
N ALA A 35 15.01 10.72 -4.95
CA ALA A 35 15.52 11.35 -3.73
C ALA A 35 15.02 10.68 -2.44
N ASP A 36 13.89 9.96 -2.49
CA ASP A 36 13.34 9.25 -1.35
C ASP A 36 14.09 7.92 -1.15
N PHE A 37 14.91 7.83 -0.12
CA PHE A 37 15.70 6.62 0.11
C PHE A 37 14.86 5.37 0.44
N ARG A 38 13.56 5.52 0.74
CA ARG A 38 12.64 4.38 0.83
C ARG A 38 12.41 3.71 -0.51
N THR A 39 12.61 4.41 -1.62
CA THR A 39 12.37 3.90 -2.98
C THR A 39 13.09 2.58 -3.20
N ASP A 40 14.37 2.50 -2.91
CA ASP A 40 15.17 1.30 -3.13
C ASP A 40 15.01 0.25 -2.02
N ILE A 41 14.46 0.66 -0.86
CA ILE A 41 14.18 -0.24 0.26
C ILE A 41 12.81 -0.88 0.11
N PHE A 42 11.79 -0.11 -0.28
CA PHE A 42 10.39 -0.54 -0.30
C PHE A 42 9.94 -1.09 -1.65
N LEU A 43 10.65 -0.78 -2.73
CA LEU A 43 10.33 -1.25 -4.06
C LEU A 43 11.43 -2.16 -4.62
N VAL A 44 11.04 -3.10 -5.47
CA VAL A 44 11.93 -3.86 -6.36
C VAL A 44 11.67 -3.35 -7.76
N LYS A 45 12.59 -2.53 -8.26
CA LYS A 45 12.53 -2.01 -9.64
C LYS A 45 13.00 -3.09 -10.63
N ASN A 46 12.48 -3.06 -11.85
CA ASN A 46 12.85 -3.96 -12.93
C ASN A 46 12.78 -5.46 -12.56
N ALA A 47 11.79 -5.82 -11.73
CA ALA A 47 11.63 -7.20 -11.31
C ALA A 47 11.15 -8.07 -12.47
N ASN A 48 11.83 -9.19 -12.71
CA ASN A 48 11.33 -10.24 -13.60
C ASN A 48 10.16 -10.97 -12.95
N VAL A 49 8.98 -10.88 -13.53
CA VAL A 49 7.73 -11.34 -12.96
C VAL A 49 7.13 -12.44 -13.81
N THR A 50 6.59 -13.46 -13.16
CA THR A 50 5.78 -14.49 -13.81
C THR A 50 4.41 -14.55 -13.11
N ILE A 51 3.34 -14.33 -13.85
CA ILE A 51 1.95 -14.39 -13.35
C ILE A 51 1.19 -15.34 -14.29
N SER A 52 0.62 -16.40 -13.74
CA SER A 52 -0.15 -17.42 -14.52
C SER A 52 0.59 -17.90 -15.77
N GLY A 53 1.91 -18.08 -15.67
CA GLY A 53 2.77 -18.53 -16.79
C GLY A 53 3.24 -17.43 -17.73
N SER A 54 2.67 -16.25 -17.71
CA SER A 54 3.09 -15.10 -18.52
C SER A 54 4.23 -14.34 -17.84
N LYS A 55 5.21 -13.90 -18.62
CA LYS A 55 6.40 -13.20 -18.14
C LYS A 55 6.36 -11.73 -18.46
N GLY A 56 6.92 -10.90 -17.57
CA GLY A 56 7.06 -9.46 -17.77
C GLY A 56 8.06 -8.85 -16.80
N VAL A 57 8.22 -7.55 -16.91
CA VAL A 57 9.10 -6.76 -16.02
C VAL A 57 8.28 -5.63 -15.39
N GLY A 58 8.45 -5.42 -14.10
CA GLY A 58 7.73 -4.37 -13.41
C GLY A 58 8.28 -4.02 -12.05
N VAL A 59 7.55 -3.17 -11.33
CA VAL A 59 7.88 -2.75 -9.97
C VAL A 59 7.03 -3.54 -8.98
N LEU A 60 7.68 -4.10 -7.97
CA LEU A 60 7.03 -4.86 -6.89
C LEU A 60 7.31 -4.22 -5.52
N ILE A 61 6.46 -4.57 -4.54
CA ILE A 61 6.67 -4.17 -3.15
C ILE A 61 7.75 -5.05 -2.54
N GLY A 62 8.86 -4.43 -2.13
CA GLY A 62 10.03 -5.11 -1.55
C GLY A 62 10.27 -4.84 -0.08
N LYS A 63 9.37 -4.14 0.61
CA LYS A 63 9.58 -3.67 1.99
C LYS A 63 9.89 -4.76 3.01
N PHE A 64 9.36 -5.96 2.84
CA PHE A 64 9.51 -7.08 3.76
C PHE A 64 10.31 -8.23 3.15
N ARG A 65 11.49 -7.93 2.65
CA ARG A 65 12.38 -8.94 2.01
C ARG A 65 12.97 -9.98 2.97
N GLY A 66 12.71 -9.86 4.26
CA GLY A 66 13.29 -10.75 5.27
C GLY A 66 14.69 -10.33 5.70
N ASN A 67 15.27 -11.14 6.59
CA ASN A 67 16.63 -10.94 7.07
C ASN A 67 17.59 -11.77 6.20
N LYS A 68 18.58 -11.12 5.59
CA LYS A 68 19.61 -11.76 4.77
C LYS A 68 20.32 -12.92 5.47
N ASN A 69 20.48 -12.86 6.78
CA ASN A 69 21.13 -13.94 7.56
C ASN A 69 20.31 -15.24 7.60
N PHE A 70 19.02 -15.20 7.27
CA PHE A 70 18.16 -16.37 7.15
C PHE A 70 17.90 -16.79 5.70
N GLN A 71 18.47 -16.07 4.76
CA GLN A 71 18.43 -16.42 3.35
C GLN A 71 19.57 -17.39 3.06
N THR A 72 19.41 -18.63 3.46
CA THR A 72 20.37 -19.68 3.12
C THR A 72 20.21 -20.05 1.66
N ASN A 73 21.28 -20.01 0.92
CA ASN A 73 21.68 -20.56 -0.39
C ASN A 73 20.67 -21.27 -1.29
N THR A 74 19.41 -21.18 -1.06
CA THR A 74 18.44 -21.99 -1.76
C THR A 74 17.42 -21.12 -2.49
N THR A 75 16.80 -21.73 -3.40
CA THR A 75 15.78 -21.28 -4.31
C THR A 75 14.60 -20.54 -3.66
N THR A 76 14.53 -20.48 -2.33
CA THR A 76 13.41 -19.85 -1.60
C THR A 76 13.92 -18.77 -0.65
N LEU A 77 13.50 -17.53 -0.87
CA LEU A 77 13.75 -16.45 0.07
C LEU A 77 12.88 -16.64 1.31
N VAL A 78 13.50 -16.58 2.49
CA VAL A 78 12.80 -16.65 3.75
C VAL A 78 12.42 -15.24 4.18
N TYR A 79 11.17 -14.87 4.00
CA TYR A 79 10.62 -13.54 4.34
C TYR A 79 10.29 -13.39 5.83
N ARG A 80 11.18 -13.85 6.71
CA ARG A 80 10.99 -13.71 8.16
C ARG A 80 11.28 -12.27 8.57
N ASN A 81 10.24 -11.56 8.96
CA ASN A 81 10.32 -10.21 9.50
C ASN A 81 9.60 -10.18 10.85
N ARG A 82 10.14 -9.39 11.77
CA ARG A 82 9.40 -9.03 12.99
C ARG A 82 8.35 -7.98 12.62
N PRO A 83 7.07 -8.21 12.86
CA PRO A 83 6.05 -7.19 12.64
C PRO A 83 6.34 -5.99 13.55
N LYS A 84 6.32 -4.81 12.95
CA LYS A 84 6.48 -3.55 13.69
C LYS A 84 5.11 -3.01 14.02
N MET A 85 4.73 -3.08 15.29
CA MET A 85 3.41 -2.64 15.74
C MET A 85 3.31 -1.12 15.75
N PHE A 86 4.38 -0.44 16.18
CA PHE A 86 4.46 1.01 16.27
C PHE A 86 5.84 1.51 15.82
N ARG A 87 5.84 2.65 15.13
CA ARG A 87 7.06 3.31 14.68
C ARG A 87 6.93 4.82 14.92
N ILE A 88 8.03 5.47 15.28
CA ILE A 88 8.04 6.92 15.51
C ILE A 88 7.57 7.70 14.28
N SER A 89 7.90 7.23 13.06
CA SER A 89 7.44 7.85 11.82
C SER A 89 5.91 7.85 11.67
N GLN A 90 5.22 6.87 12.24
CA GLN A 90 3.76 6.86 12.28
C GLN A 90 3.24 7.96 13.21
N MET A 91 3.95 8.26 14.30
CA MET A 91 3.55 9.32 15.23
C MET A 91 3.63 10.70 14.57
N TYR A 92 4.66 10.97 13.77
CA TYR A 92 4.70 12.20 12.97
C TYR A 92 3.50 12.34 12.03
N LEU A 93 3.04 11.25 11.43
CA LEU A 93 1.87 11.28 10.55
C LEU A 93 0.55 11.43 11.33
N VAL A 94 0.48 10.86 12.53
CA VAL A 94 -0.67 11.08 13.44
C VAL A 94 -0.71 12.54 13.89
N ASP A 95 0.43 13.11 14.25
CA ASP A 95 0.54 14.51 14.66
C ASP A 95 0.18 15.44 13.49
N ALA A 96 0.73 15.20 12.30
CA ALA A 96 0.39 15.98 11.10
C ALA A 96 -1.10 16.00 10.82
N GLU A 97 -1.77 14.86 10.88
CA GLU A 97 -3.21 14.77 10.67
C GLU A 97 -3.99 15.41 11.81
N ALA A 98 -3.59 15.22 13.07
CA ALA A 98 -4.26 15.80 14.23
C ALA A 98 -4.19 17.34 14.20
N GLN A 99 -3.03 17.89 13.91
CA GLN A 99 -2.85 19.34 13.77
C GLN A 99 -3.68 19.90 12.61
N TYR A 100 -3.68 19.22 11.45
CA TYR A 100 -4.53 19.60 10.30
C TYR A 100 -6.02 19.60 10.66
N ARG A 101 -6.49 18.64 11.44
CA ARG A 101 -7.92 18.56 11.85
C ARG A 101 -8.32 19.63 12.85
N LEU A 102 -7.39 20.09 13.67
CA LEU A 102 -7.60 21.21 14.59
C LEU A 102 -7.59 22.57 13.86
N ASP A 103 -6.69 22.71 12.91
CA ASP A 103 -6.50 23.89 12.07
C ASP A 103 -5.93 23.48 10.71
N PRO A 104 -6.69 23.64 9.60
CA PRO A 104 -6.24 23.25 8.26
C PRO A 104 -4.96 23.93 7.76
N SER A 105 -4.51 25.01 8.41
CA SER A 105 -3.22 25.64 8.12
C SER A 105 -2.04 24.97 8.82
N LYS A 106 -2.31 24.07 9.75
CA LYS A 106 -1.30 23.31 10.51
C LYS A 106 -1.13 21.90 9.96
N GLY A 107 -0.20 21.16 10.50
CA GLY A 107 0.10 19.80 10.06
C GLY A 107 1.25 19.70 9.06
N LEU A 108 1.67 20.84 8.47
CA LEU A 108 2.78 20.87 7.52
C LEU A 108 4.13 20.60 8.19
N ASP A 109 4.37 21.14 9.39
CA ASP A 109 5.64 21.00 10.10
C ASP A 109 5.97 19.53 10.44
N PRO A 110 5.11 18.76 11.15
CA PRO A 110 5.41 17.35 11.41
C PRO A 110 5.45 16.50 10.14
N LEU A 111 4.67 16.85 9.10
CA LEU A 111 4.77 16.22 7.80
C LEU A 111 6.16 16.42 7.19
N ASN A 112 6.66 17.67 7.21
CA ASN A 112 7.96 18.03 6.66
C ASN A 112 9.14 17.44 7.45
N GLN A 113 9.02 17.31 8.76
CA GLN A 113 10.00 16.60 9.57
C GLN A 113 10.19 15.16 9.11
N LEU A 114 9.10 14.44 8.84
CA LEU A 114 9.18 13.09 8.30
C LEU A 114 9.74 13.10 6.88
N ARG A 115 9.25 13.96 5.99
CA ARG A 115 9.67 14.05 4.59
C ARG A 115 11.16 14.29 4.46
N THR A 116 11.69 15.29 5.16
CA THR A 116 13.13 15.61 5.13
C THR A 116 13.98 14.49 5.73
N ALA A 117 13.50 13.84 6.79
CA ALA A 117 14.12 12.64 7.34
C ALA A 117 14.07 11.43 6.37
N ARG A 118 13.37 11.51 5.26
CA ARG A 118 13.31 10.49 4.19
C ARG A 118 13.99 10.94 2.89
N GLY A 119 14.71 12.07 2.91
CA GLY A 119 15.42 12.60 1.74
C GLY A 119 14.55 13.43 0.80
N LEU A 120 13.28 13.64 1.13
CA LEU A 120 12.39 14.48 0.33
C LEU A 120 12.51 15.95 0.73
N ALA A 121 12.32 16.85 -0.22
CA ALA A 121 12.23 18.28 0.08
C ALA A 121 11.01 18.57 0.97
N ALA A 122 11.18 19.55 1.86
CA ALA A 122 10.06 20.14 2.59
C ALA A 122 9.07 20.78 1.59
N LEU A 123 7.78 20.69 1.88
CA LEU A 123 6.73 21.37 1.14
C LEU A 123 6.53 22.78 1.72
N ALA A 124 6.31 23.75 0.85
CA ALA A 124 5.77 25.04 1.26
C ALA A 124 4.23 24.96 1.30
N MET A 125 3.57 25.89 2.00
CA MET A 125 2.10 25.94 2.01
C MET A 125 1.54 26.16 0.60
N SER A 126 2.22 26.94 -0.23
CA SER A 126 1.85 27.15 -1.65
C SER A 126 1.81 25.87 -2.49
N ASP A 127 2.55 24.82 -2.08
CA ASP A 127 2.57 23.55 -2.80
C ASP A 127 1.33 22.69 -2.49
N VAL A 128 0.63 23.00 -1.40
CA VAL A 128 -0.48 22.20 -0.85
C VAL A 128 -1.76 23.01 -0.59
N GLU A 129 -1.84 24.25 -1.06
CA GLU A 129 -2.99 25.13 -0.84
C GLU A 129 -4.22 24.73 -1.67
N LYS A 130 -4.00 24.13 -2.85
CA LYS A 130 -5.06 23.81 -3.80
C LYS A 130 -5.69 22.46 -3.49
N ASP A 131 -7.02 22.41 -3.58
CA ASP A 131 -7.75 21.15 -3.49
C ASP A 131 -7.32 20.17 -4.58
N VAL A 132 -7.32 18.90 -4.22
CA VAL A 132 -6.99 17.79 -5.10
C VAL A 132 -8.24 16.93 -5.31
N THR A 133 -8.49 16.54 -6.56
CA THR A 133 -9.52 15.56 -6.88
C THR A 133 -8.87 14.18 -6.97
N LEU A 134 -9.29 13.27 -6.09
CA LEU A 134 -8.85 11.87 -6.09
C LEU A 134 -9.41 11.11 -7.30
N LEU A 135 -8.87 9.93 -7.57
CA LEU A 135 -9.30 9.09 -8.70
C LEU A 135 -10.79 8.69 -8.64
N ASP A 136 -11.37 8.60 -7.45
CA ASP A 136 -12.80 8.30 -7.26
C ASP A 136 -13.71 9.53 -7.39
N GLY A 137 -13.12 10.72 -7.65
CA GLY A 137 -13.84 11.98 -7.79
C GLY A 137 -13.97 12.78 -6.48
N THR A 138 -13.54 12.25 -5.35
CA THR A 138 -13.58 12.95 -4.06
C THR A 138 -12.61 14.15 -4.08
N LYS A 139 -13.06 15.32 -3.63
CA LYS A 139 -12.20 16.49 -3.44
C LYS A 139 -11.75 16.58 -1.99
N ILE A 140 -10.46 16.81 -1.81
CA ILE A 140 -9.83 17.02 -0.50
C ILE A 140 -8.82 18.15 -0.57
N SER A 141 -8.51 18.77 0.58
CA SER A 141 -7.48 19.81 0.61
C SER A 141 -6.11 19.25 0.21
N GLY A 142 -5.29 20.08 -0.42
CA GLY A 142 -3.96 19.65 -0.87
C GLY A 142 -3.06 19.24 0.27
N LEU A 143 -3.11 19.92 1.44
CA LEU A 143 -2.35 19.51 2.62
C LEU A 143 -2.81 18.14 3.13
N PHE A 144 -4.12 17.89 3.18
CA PHE A 144 -4.61 16.59 3.59
C PHE A 144 -4.24 15.48 2.60
N ASN A 145 -4.25 15.78 1.30
CA ASN A 145 -3.74 14.87 0.28
C ASN A 145 -2.25 14.55 0.51
N ALA A 146 -1.42 15.56 0.77
CA ALA A 146 0.01 15.37 1.03
C ALA A 146 0.27 14.49 2.27
N ILE A 147 -0.54 14.66 3.34
CA ILE A 147 -0.50 13.80 4.54
C ILE A 147 -0.90 12.36 4.18
N GLN A 148 -1.95 12.17 3.39
CA GLN A 148 -2.41 10.84 2.95
C GLN A 148 -1.38 10.13 2.06
N GLU A 149 -0.76 10.85 1.13
CA GLU A 149 0.29 10.31 0.27
C GLU A 149 1.54 9.91 1.05
N GLU A 150 1.98 10.77 2.00
CA GLU A 150 3.12 10.45 2.84
C GLU A 150 2.83 9.22 3.72
N ARG A 151 1.59 9.12 4.23
CA ARG A 151 1.15 7.94 4.96
C ARG A 151 1.12 6.69 4.08
N GLY A 152 0.70 6.83 2.82
CA GLY A 152 0.74 5.75 1.83
C GLY A 152 2.16 5.23 1.58
N ARG A 153 3.14 6.13 1.44
CA ARG A 153 4.56 5.77 1.30
C ARG A 153 5.11 5.10 2.55
N GLU A 154 4.96 5.76 3.71
CA GLU A 154 5.59 5.30 4.95
C GLU A 154 4.99 3.98 5.45
N MET A 155 3.66 3.85 5.38
CA MET A 155 2.93 2.70 5.87
C MET A 155 2.64 1.65 4.78
N LEU A 156 3.32 1.73 3.62
CA LEU A 156 3.17 0.77 2.53
C LEU A 156 3.25 -0.66 3.05
N ALA A 157 2.21 -1.46 2.73
CA ALA A 157 2.11 -2.88 3.09
C ALA A 157 2.12 -3.19 4.62
N GLU A 158 1.80 -2.21 5.48
CA GLU A 158 1.70 -2.41 6.94
C GLU A 158 0.24 -2.65 7.41
N GLY A 159 -0.70 -2.80 6.49
CA GLY A 159 -2.09 -3.17 6.80
C GLY A 159 -2.97 -2.01 7.32
N THR A 160 -2.48 -0.77 7.32
CA THR A 160 -3.20 0.38 7.90
C THR A 160 -4.24 0.99 6.96
N ARG A 161 -4.11 0.82 5.63
CA ARG A 161 -4.87 1.56 4.62
C ARG A 161 -6.39 1.42 4.75
N LEU A 162 -6.89 0.23 5.05
CA LEU A 162 -8.32 0.00 5.25
C LEU A 162 -8.88 0.83 6.39
N PHE A 163 -8.16 0.87 7.52
CA PHE A 163 -8.56 1.65 8.69
C PHE A 163 -8.51 3.16 8.41
N ASP A 164 -7.51 3.60 7.66
CA ASP A 164 -7.36 4.99 7.24
C ASP A 164 -8.55 5.42 6.36
N LEU A 165 -8.89 4.65 5.32
CA LEU A 165 -10.03 4.94 4.45
C LEU A 165 -11.34 5.00 5.22
N LYS A 166 -11.57 4.06 6.15
CA LYS A 166 -12.77 4.05 6.99
C LYS A 166 -12.88 5.30 7.87
N ARG A 167 -11.82 5.67 8.58
CA ARG A 167 -11.82 6.85 9.47
C ARG A 167 -11.85 8.18 8.71
N TRP A 168 -11.37 8.19 7.45
CA TRP A 168 -11.47 9.36 6.56
C TRP A 168 -12.83 9.46 5.87
N GLY A 169 -13.68 8.45 5.98
CA GLY A 169 -14.94 8.37 5.26
C GLY A 169 -14.76 8.33 3.74
N GLN A 170 -13.65 7.74 3.28
CA GLN A 170 -13.29 7.70 1.87
C GLN A 170 -13.46 6.31 1.27
N GLY A 171 -13.81 6.30 -0.01
CA GLY A 171 -13.64 5.15 -0.86
C GLY A 171 -12.23 5.10 -1.47
N PHE A 172 -12.09 4.32 -2.52
CA PHE A 172 -10.88 4.35 -3.35
C PHE A 172 -11.20 3.95 -4.79
N GLN A 173 -10.41 4.44 -5.68
CA GLN A 173 -10.23 3.89 -7.02
C GLN A 173 -8.74 3.74 -7.25
N ARG A 174 -8.32 2.52 -7.60
CA ARG A 174 -6.91 2.22 -7.88
C ARG A 174 -6.54 2.61 -9.30
N ASP A 175 -5.31 3.06 -9.46
CA ASP A 175 -4.71 3.29 -10.77
C ASP A 175 -4.05 1.99 -11.26
N VAL A 176 -4.29 1.67 -12.52
CA VAL A 176 -3.80 0.42 -13.13
C VAL A 176 -2.28 0.43 -13.21
N ASN A 177 -1.63 -0.62 -12.73
CA ASN A 177 -0.21 -0.82 -12.95
C ASN A 177 0.04 -1.17 -14.43
N THR A 178 0.49 -0.19 -15.20
CA THR A 178 0.61 -0.30 -16.67
C THR A 178 1.60 -1.36 -17.12
N SER A 179 2.65 -1.63 -16.33
CA SER A 179 3.67 -2.63 -16.67
C SER A 179 3.20 -4.07 -16.46
N LEU A 180 2.38 -4.30 -15.45
CA LEU A 180 1.98 -5.65 -15.02
C LEU A 180 0.52 -5.98 -15.35
N ALA A 181 -0.30 -5.00 -15.70
CA ALA A 181 -1.70 -5.21 -16.08
C ALA A 181 -1.91 -6.24 -17.21
N PRO A 182 -1.03 -6.33 -18.24
CA PRO A 182 -1.17 -7.34 -19.27
C PRO A 182 -1.01 -8.78 -18.79
N LEU A 183 -0.39 -8.98 -17.63
CA LEU A 183 -0.10 -10.30 -17.05
C LEU A 183 -1.19 -10.82 -16.11
N VAL A 184 -2.13 -9.96 -15.70
CA VAL A 184 -3.17 -10.32 -14.73
C VAL A 184 -4.51 -10.59 -15.42
N ASP A 185 -5.33 -11.43 -14.81
CA ASP A 185 -6.70 -11.60 -15.25
C ASP A 185 -7.49 -10.29 -15.10
N LYS A 186 -7.90 -9.73 -16.23
CA LYS A 186 -8.57 -8.43 -16.30
C LYS A 186 -9.86 -8.38 -15.51
N VAL A 187 -10.63 -9.48 -15.48
CA VAL A 187 -11.94 -9.51 -14.83
C VAL A 187 -11.79 -9.41 -13.31
N SER A 188 -11.02 -10.32 -12.73
CA SER A 188 -10.75 -10.31 -11.29
C SER A 188 -9.99 -9.05 -10.84
N TYR A 189 -9.08 -8.58 -11.66
CA TYR A 189 -8.29 -7.37 -11.38
C TYR A 189 -9.17 -6.11 -11.33
N LEU A 190 -10.04 -5.90 -12.31
CA LEU A 190 -10.92 -4.73 -12.38
C LEU A 190 -11.99 -4.71 -11.28
N GLN A 191 -12.50 -5.87 -10.86
CA GLN A 191 -13.49 -5.96 -9.79
C GLN A 191 -13.00 -5.44 -8.44
N THR A 192 -11.70 -5.50 -8.18
CA THR A 192 -11.09 -5.04 -6.93
C THR A 192 -10.58 -3.61 -6.97
N MET A 193 -10.75 -2.91 -8.11
CA MET A 193 -10.13 -1.62 -8.35
C MET A 193 -10.86 -0.44 -7.71
N LYS A 194 -12.14 -0.62 -7.36
CA LYS A 194 -12.96 0.48 -6.82
C LYS A 194 -13.84 0.02 -5.67
N GLN A 195 -13.89 0.85 -4.63
CA GLN A 195 -14.92 0.80 -3.58
C GLN A 195 -15.38 2.21 -3.25
N THR A 196 -16.68 2.40 -3.13
CA THR A 196 -17.25 3.68 -2.73
C THR A 196 -17.10 3.90 -1.22
N ALA A 197 -17.09 5.16 -0.79
CA ALA A 197 -17.16 5.50 0.63
C ALA A 197 -18.40 4.85 1.27
N GLY A 198 -18.23 4.33 2.49
CA GLY A 198 -19.31 3.66 3.22
C GLY A 198 -19.71 2.29 2.66
N SER A 199 -18.99 1.75 1.68
CA SER A 199 -19.27 0.40 1.17
C SER A 199 -19.32 -0.62 2.29
N PRO A 200 -20.35 -1.48 2.35
CA PRO A 200 -20.43 -2.56 3.35
C PRO A 200 -19.25 -3.53 3.27
N LYS A 201 -18.55 -3.61 2.13
CA LYS A 201 -17.32 -4.40 1.96
C LYS A 201 -16.10 -3.87 2.73
N PHE A 202 -16.20 -2.71 3.37
CA PHE A 202 -15.21 -2.25 4.35
C PHE A 202 -15.33 -2.98 5.71
N VAL A 203 -16.40 -3.74 5.91
CA VAL A 203 -16.52 -4.70 7.01
C VAL A 203 -16.26 -6.08 6.46
N TRP A 204 -15.48 -6.89 7.16
CA TRP A 204 -15.16 -8.24 6.70
C TRP A 204 -16.35 -9.18 6.89
N PRO A 205 -16.51 -10.22 6.05
CA PRO A 205 -17.54 -11.21 6.26
C PRO A 205 -17.28 -12.01 7.55
N ILE A 206 -18.36 -12.45 8.16
CA ILE A 206 -18.28 -13.46 9.21
C ILE A 206 -17.81 -14.77 8.55
N PRO A 207 -16.77 -15.46 9.08
CA PRO A 207 -16.35 -16.73 8.50
C PRO A 207 -17.49 -17.73 8.39
N ASN A 208 -17.58 -18.42 7.27
CA ASN A 208 -18.65 -19.40 7.06
C ASN A 208 -18.65 -20.51 8.11
N SER A 209 -17.48 -20.90 8.64
CA SER A 209 -17.36 -21.85 9.74
C SER A 209 -18.14 -21.39 10.97
N GLU A 210 -18.04 -20.10 11.33
CA GLU A 210 -18.75 -19.53 12.48
C GLU A 210 -20.27 -19.52 12.23
N MET A 211 -20.68 -19.10 11.03
CA MET A 211 -22.09 -19.07 10.64
C MET A 211 -22.73 -20.48 10.69
N THR A 212 -21.97 -21.50 10.29
CA THR A 212 -22.46 -22.90 10.25
C THR A 212 -22.51 -23.54 11.64
N GLN A 213 -21.54 -23.22 12.51
CA GLN A 213 -21.43 -23.83 13.83
C GLN A 213 -22.32 -23.17 14.89
N ASN A 214 -22.70 -21.90 14.67
CA ASN A 214 -23.54 -21.16 15.60
C ASN A 214 -24.80 -20.65 14.93
N PRO A 215 -25.92 -21.39 14.99
CA PRO A 215 -27.18 -21.00 14.36
C PRO A 215 -27.79 -19.70 14.94
N ASN A 216 -27.30 -19.24 16.10
CA ASN A 216 -27.74 -17.99 16.71
C ASN A 216 -26.97 -16.75 16.21
N PHE A 217 -26.04 -16.93 15.28
CA PHE A 217 -25.22 -15.84 14.75
C PHE A 217 -26.03 -14.82 13.92
N GLY A 218 -27.22 -15.21 13.46
CA GLY A 218 -28.07 -14.38 12.60
C GLY A 218 -27.62 -14.35 11.14
N SER A 219 -27.73 -13.21 10.49
CA SER A 219 -27.38 -13.04 9.08
C SER A 219 -25.93 -12.60 8.91
N GLN A 220 -25.37 -12.90 7.73
CA GLN A 220 -24.07 -12.43 7.28
C GLN A 220 -24.02 -10.88 7.19
N ASN A 221 -22.83 -10.29 7.31
CA ASN A 221 -22.63 -8.86 7.09
C ASN A 221 -23.11 -8.45 5.70
N GLN A 222 -23.71 -7.27 5.61
CA GLN A 222 -24.21 -6.71 4.36
C GLN A 222 -23.10 -6.69 3.29
N GLY A 223 -23.45 -7.08 2.07
CA GLY A 223 -22.52 -7.11 0.92
C GLY A 223 -21.85 -8.46 0.68
N TYR A 224 -22.16 -9.50 1.49
CA TYR A 224 -21.61 -10.85 1.37
C TYR A 224 -22.70 -11.96 1.29
N LEU A 225 -23.92 -11.56 0.97
CA LEU A 225 -25.05 -12.48 0.73
C LEU A 225 -25.02 -13.01 -0.69
#